data_983a372e90169cce085db3064d51a813
#
_entry.id   983a372e90169cce085db3064d51a813
#
_cell.length_a   1.000
_cell.length_b   1.000
_cell.length_c   1.000
_cell.angle_alpha   90.00
_cell.angle_beta   90.00
_cell.angle_gamma   90.00
#
_symmetry.space_group_name_H-M   'P 1'
#
loop_
_entity.id
_entity.type
_entity.pdbx_description
1 polymer ?
#
loop_
_entity_poly.entity_id
_entity_poly.type
_entity_poly.pdbx_seq_one_letter_code
_entity_poly.pdbx_strand_id
1 'polypeptide(L)'
;MRSQCAIVLAVLLVVACESANVSHTSLPDDAPDLALRGVAFARLADGRVVARGTAEHLDYRRAGGRLVASAGAASIEPQGGTGVASFGTLYFAAPHVDGEIANRHGNAWGGVNLDTGRGDRAFTEAVEYDGAVLRSDKKVTAHGPGYRVQGNGLVAQADGSSVRLTHGVVGQMQMEARR
;
A
#
# COMPACT_ATOMS: atom_id res chain seq x y z
N MET A 1 57.14 -61.97 -31.18
CA MET A 1 56.10 -62.42 -32.17
C MET A 1 54.83 -61.59 -31.88
N ARG A 2 54.38 -60.85 -32.95
CA ARG A 2 53.03 -60.26 -33.20
C ARG A 2 52.46 -59.38 -32.14
N SER A 3 52.70 -58.06 -32.08
CA SER A 3 52.08 -57.07 -32.96
C SER A 3 50.57 -57.25 -33.18
N GLN A 4 49.78 -56.46 -32.44
CA GLN A 4 48.48 -56.02 -32.92
C GLN A 4 48.19 -54.60 -32.41
N CYS A 5 48.16 -53.69 -33.40
CA CYS A 5 47.65 -52.36 -33.29
C CYS A 5 46.16 -52.38 -32.88
N ALA A 6 45.85 -51.75 -31.80
CA ALA A 6 44.49 -51.35 -31.52
C ALA A 6 44.37 -49.84 -31.80
N ILE A 7 43.80 -49.55 -32.96
CA ILE A 7 43.41 -48.20 -33.34
C ILE A 7 42.21 -47.80 -32.48
N VAL A 8 42.45 -47.00 -31.45
CA VAL A 8 41.39 -46.36 -30.68
C VAL A 8 40.92 -45.12 -31.47
N LEU A 9 39.80 -45.30 -32.13
CA LEU A 9 39.09 -44.22 -32.80
C LEU A 9 38.51 -43.30 -31.74
N ALA A 10 39.21 -42.21 -31.41
CA ALA A 10 38.70 -41.16 -30.57
C ALA A 10 37.66 -40.37 -31.37
N VAL A 11 36.37 -40.69 -31.16
CA VAL A 11 35.26 -39.88 -31.62
C VAL A 11 35.22 -38.62 -30.75
N LEU A 12 35.75 -37.54 -31.31
CA LEU A 12 35.56 -36.21 -30.76
C LEU A 12 34.06 -35.84 -30.91
N LEU A 13 33.29 -36.05 -29.85
CA LEU A 13 31.98 -35.41 -29.68
C LEU A 13 32.24 -33.94 -29.41
N VAL A 14 32.27 -33.13 -30.46
CA VAL A 14 32.13 -31.69 -30.35
C VAL A 14 30.68 -31.43 -29.97
N VAL A 15 30.43 -31.33 -28.69
CA VAL A 15 29.18 -30.77 -28.19
C VAL A 15 29.26 -29.28 -28.51
N ALA A 16 28.66 -28.90 -29.64
CA ALA A 16 28.35 -27.50 -29.92
C ALA A 16 27.36 -27.04 -28.84
N CYS A 17 27.88 -26.37 -27.81
CA CYS A 17 27.06 -25.48 -27.02
C CYS A 17 26.57 -24.37 -27.95
N GLU A 18 25.42 -24.56 -28.56
CA GLU A 18 24.64 -23.46 -29.07
C GLU A 18 24.33 -22.56 -27.84
N SER A 19 25.14 -21.51 -27.73
CA SER A 19 24.80 -20.39 -26.89
C SER A 19 23.48 -19.86 -27.44
N ALA A 20 22.37 -20.28 -26.83
CA ALA A 20 21.10 -19.65 -27.07
C ALA A 20 21.34 -18.16 -26.81
N ASN A 21 21.41 -17.38 -27.86
CA ASN A 21 21.31 -15.94 -27.77
C ASN A 21 19.96 -15.65 -27.12
N VAL A 22 19.95 -15.57 -25.80
CA VAL A 22 18.85 -14.97 -25.07
C VAL A 22 18.86 -13.53 -25.54
N SER A 23 18.05 -13.25 -26.55
CA SER A 23 17.72 -11.88 -26.89
C SER A 23 17.21 -11.25 -25.62
N HIS A 24 18.05 -10.48 -24.97
CA HIS A 24 17.61 -9.57 -23.92
C HIS A 24 16.67 -8.58 -24.59
N THR A 25 15.40 -8.96 -24.69
CA THR A 25 14.35 -8.00 -24.98
C THR A 25 14.46 -6.99 -23.83
N SER A 26 15.03 -5.84 -24.11
CA SER A 26 15.06 -4.75 -23.14
C SER A 26 13.62 -4.52 -22.70
N LEU A 27 13.35 -4.80 -21.44
CA LEU A 27 12.06 -4.45 -20.85
C LEU A 27 11.86 -2.95 -21.12
N PRO A 28 10.63 -2.53 -21.44
CA PRO A 28 10.33 -1.10 -21.54
C PRO A 28 10.83 -0.40 -20.26
N ASP A 29 11.39 0.81 -20.40
CA ASP A 29 11.88 1.61 -19.26
C ASP A 29 10.81 1.82 -18.19
N ASP A 30 9.55 1.59 -18.54
CA ASP A 30 8.39 1.67 -17.68
C ASP A 30 8.00 0.35 -16.98
N ALA A 31 8.67 -0.77 -17.27
CA ALA A 31 8.35 -2.04 -16.66
C ALA A 31 8.64 -2.01 -15.13
N PRO A 32 7.76 -2.56 -14.29
CA PRO A 32 8.08 -2.70 -12.87
C PRO A 32 9.20 -3.72 -12.66
N ASP A 33 10.06 -3.49 -11.68
CA ASP A 33 11.08 -4.48 -11.27
C ASP A 33 10.45 -5.71 -10.63
N LEU A 34 9.28 -5.52 -10.02
CA LEU A 34 8.51 -6.57 -9.38
C LEU A 34 7.02 -6.31 -9.58
N ALA A 35 6.32 -7.28 -10.14
CA ALA A 35 4.86 -7.29 -10.28
C ALA A 35 4.28 -8.48 -9.52
N LEU A 36 3.40 -8.22 -8.59
CA LEU A 36 2.78 -9.21 -7.71
C LEU A 36 1.26 -9.18 -7.85
N ARG A 37 0.63 -10.32 -7.65
CA ARG A 37 -0.83 -10.47 -7.62
C ARG A 37 -1.27 -11.17 -6.33
N GLY A 38 -2.41 -10.77 -5.80
CA GLY A 38 -2.96 -11.34 -4.58
C GLY A 38 -2.00 -11.17 -3.39
N VAL A 39 -1.52 -9.96 -3.17
CA VAL A 39 -0.48 -9.65 -2.19
C VAL A 39 -1.07 -9.49 -0.82
N ALA A 40 -0.41 -10.08 0.17
CA ALA A 40 -0.60 -9.74 1.57
C ALA A 40 0.73 -9.23 2.13
N PHE A 41 0.69 -8.13 2.88
CA PHE A 41 1.88 -7.55 3.50
C PHE A 41 1.64 -7.23 4.97
N ALA A 42 2.73 -7.18 5.72
CA ALA A 42 2.73 -6.73 7.09
C ALA A 42 3.97 -5.87 7.37
N ARG A 43 3.78 -4.82 8.13
CA ARG A 43 4.86 -4.01 8.68
C ARG A 43 5.04 -4.34 10.15
N LEU A 44 6.29 -4.62 10.52
CA LEU A 44 6.66 -4.84 11.91
C LEU A 44 7.44 -3.62 12.43
N ALA A 45 7.17 -3.25 13.67
CA ALA A 45 7.99 -2.34 14.45
C ALA A 45 8.12 -2.92 15.86
N ASP A 46 9.33 -2.96 16.40
CA ASP A 46 9.65 -3.49 17.72
C ASP A 46 9.09 -4.91 17.96
N GLY A 47 9.15 -5.78 16.93
CA GLY A 47 8.66 -7.14 16.98
C GLY A 47 7.13 -7.30 16.95
N ARG A 48 6.39 -6.21 16.77
CA ARG A 48 4.92 -6.19 16.66
C ARG A 48 4.49 -5.86 15.25
N VAL A 49 3.41 -6.47 14.80
CA VAL A 49 2.76 -6.07 13.55
C VAL A 49 2.01 -4.76 13.80
N VAL A 50 2.43 -3.70 13.11
CA VAL A 50 1.86 -2.35 13.24
C VAL A 50 0.99 -1.94 12.06
N ALA A 51 1.11 -2.67 10.96
CA ALA A 51 0.19 -2.54 9.83
C ALA A 51 0.11 -3.87 9.08
N ARG A 52 -1.06 -4.13 8.52
CA ARG A 52 -1.31 -5.25 7.61
C ARG A 52 -2.09 -4.73 6.42
N GLY A 53 -1.92 -5.37 5.27
CA GLY A 53 -2.71 -5.01 4.13
C GLY A 53 -2.71 -6.08 3.07
N THR A 54 -3.59 -5.87 2.10
CA THR A 54 -3.73 -6.69 0.90
C THR A 54 -3.84 -5.80 -0.32
N ALA A 55 -3.47 -6.31 -1.48
CA ALA A 55 -3.72 -5.70 -2.77
C ALA A 55 -3.97 -6.78 -3.80
N GLU A 56 -4.85 -6.53 -4.77
CA GLU A 56 -5.02 -7.45 -5.90
C GLU A 56 -3.81 -7.45 -6.80
N HIS A 57 -3.24 -6.26 -7.00
CA HIS A 57 -2.05 -6.08 -7.82
C HIS A 57 -1.13 -5.06 -7.15
N LEU A 58 0.18 -5.32 -7.23
CA LEU A 58 1.21 -4.45 -6.70
C LEU A 58 2.41 -4.47 -7.62
N ASP A 59 2.76 -3.30 -8.14
CA ASP A 59 3.95 -3.05 -8.92
C ASP A 59 4.96 -2.25 -8.08
N TYR A 60 6.18 -2.70 -8.08
CA TYR A 60 7.27 -2.01 -7.41
C TYR A 60 8.37 -1.66 -8.40
N ARG A 61 8.87 -0.44 -8.32
CA ARG A 61 10.05 0.04 -9.07
C ARG A 61 11.13 0.43 -8.09
N ARG A 62 12.29 -0.19 -8.23
CA ARG A 62 13.45 0.08 -7.40
C ARG A 62 13.97 1.50 -7.63
N ALA A 63 14.00 1.94 -8.89
CA ALA A 63 14.29 3.32 -9.23
C ALA A 63 13.23 4.23 -8.60
N GLY A 64 13.64 5.06 -7.63
CA GLY A 64 12.74 5.93 -6.86
C GLY A 64 11.96 5.24 -5.73
N GLY A 65 12.03 3.91 -5.58
CA GLY A 65 11.29 3.19 -4.55
C GLY A 65 9.77 3.30 -4.69
N ARG A 66 9.28 3.44 -5.94
CA ARG A 66 7.85 3.66 -6.22
C ARG A 66 7.08 2.36 -6.14
N LEU A 67 5.92 2.45 -5.52
CA LEU A 67 4.96 1.37 -5.37
C LEU A 67 3.61 1.83 -5.95
N VAL A 68 2.98 0.99 -6.75
CA VAL A 68 1.62 1.19 -7.28
C VAL A 68 0.80 -0.04 -6.95
N ALA A 69 -0.37 0.15 -6.36
CA ALA A 69 -1.25 -0.96 -6.01
C ALA A 69 -2.69 -0.69 -6.46
N SER A 70 -3.40 -1.75 -6.79
CA SER A 70 -4.84 -1.72 -7.07
C SER A 70 -5.61 -2.56 -6.03
N ALA A 71 -6.84 -2.12 -5.75
CA ALA A 71 -7.71 -2.72 -4.74
C ALA A 71 -6.99 -2.91 -3.40
N GLY A 72 -6.32 -1.83 -2.95
CA GLY A 72 -5.55 -1.82 -1.72
C GLY A 72 -6.45 -1.70 -0.49
N ALA A 73 -6.20 -2.54 0.51
CA ALA A 73 -6.79 -2.43 1.84
C ALA A 73 -5.71 -2.61 2.90
N ALA A 74 -5.78 -1.83 3.96
CA ALA A 74 -4.82 -1.93 5.06
C ALA A 74 -5.48 -1.66 6.41
N SER A 75 -4.94 -2.26 7.44
CA SER A 75 -5.20 -1.90 8.84
C SER A 75 -3.91 -1.39 9.48
N ILE A 76 -4.02 -0.30 10.20
CA ILE A 76 -2.91 0.36 10.88
C ILE A 76 -3.23 0.42 12.36
N GLU A 77 -2.36 -0.20 13.16
CA GLU A 77 -2.44 -0.10 14.62
C GLU A 77 -1.82 1.22 15.06
N PRO A 78 -2.52 2.02 15.89
CA PRO A 78 -1.96 3.26 16.40
C PRO A 78 -0.71 2.96 17.23
N GLN A 79 0.39 3.58 16.91
CA GLN A 79 1.63 3.51 17.68
C GLN A 79 1.50 4.43 18.90
N GLY A 80 1.13 3.84 20.02
CA GLY A 80 1.00 4.33 21.35
C GLY A 80 1.32 5.79 21.67
N GLY A 81 0.33 6.52 22.07
CA GLY A 81 0.44 7.68 22.94
C GLY A 81 -0.42 7.40 24.16
N THR A 82 0.17 7.40 25.32
CA THR A 82 -0.56 7.40 26.57
C THR A 82 -1.40 8.68 26.63
N GLY A 83 -2.73 8.57 26.48
CA GLY A 83 -3.63 9.60 26.97
C GLY A 83 -4.54 10.31 26.01
N VAL A 84 -4.48 10.09 24.71
CA VAL A 84 -5.50 10.65 23.80
C VAL A 84 -6.34 9.51 23.27
N ALA A 85 -7.65 9.79 23.17
CA ALA A 85 -8.62 8.88 22.60
C ALA A 85 -8.18 8.48 21.17
N SER A 86 -7.33 7.48 21.06
CA SER A 86 -6.93 6.93 19.78
C SER A 86 -8.19 6.43 19.07
N PHE A 87 -8.31 6.66 17.79
CA PHE A 87 -9.39 6.12 16.96
C PHE A 87 -9.41 4.58 16.97
N GLY A 88 -8.51 3.95 17.69
CA GLY A 88 -8.28 2.53 17.62
C GLY A 88 -7.58 2.15 16.30
N THR A 89 -7.73 0.91 15.89
CA THR A 89 -7.23 0.46 14.59
C THR A 89 -7.89 1.25 13.47
N LEU A 90 -7.08 1.83 12.59
CA LEU A 90 -7.56 2.48 11.38
C LEU A 90 -7.58 1.46 10.23
N TYR A 91 -8.72 1.29 9.63
CA TYR A 91 -8.90 0.51 8.40
C TYR A 91 -8.98 1.47 7.22
N PHE A 92 -8.26 1.12 6.19
CA PHE A 92 -8.16 1.91 4.97
C PHE A 92 -8.47 1.01 3.76
N ALA A 93 -9.21 1.51 2.79
CA ALA A 93 -9.41 0.84 1.52
C ALA A 93 -9.53 1.86 0.38
N ALA A 94 -8.86 1.58 -0.73
CA ALA A 94 -8.92 2.39 -1.94
C ALA A 94 -8.71 1.54 -3.20
N PRO A 95 -9.40 1.86 -4.33
CA PRO A 95 -9.17 1.20 -5.60
C PRO A 95 -7.76 1.39 -6.14
N HIS A 96 -7.17 2.56 -5.93
CA HIS A 96 -5.83 2.88 -6.42
C HIS A 96 -4.99 3.49 -5.30
N VAL A 97 -3.76 3.01 -5.21
CA VAL A 97 -2.76 3.51 -4.27
C VAL A 97 -1.43 3.62 -5.00
N ASP A 98 -0.75 4.74 -4.87
CA ASP A 98 0.65 4.85 -5.24
C ASP A 98 1.46 5.51 -4.13
N GLY A 99 2.77 5.32 -4.15
CA GLY A 99 3.61 5.94 -3.15
C GLY A 99 5.09 5.68 -3.36
N GLU A 100 5.87 6.44 -2.63
CA GLU A 100 7.32 6.32 -2.55
C GLU A 100 7.73 5.92 -1.14
N ILE A 101 8.31 4.73 -1.02
CA ILE A 101 8.68 4.15 0.28
C ILE A 101 9.74 5.01 0.98
N ALA A 102 10.72 5.50 0.22
CA ALA A 102 11.84 6.28 0.75
C ALA A 102 11.38 7.59 1.39
N ASN A 103 10.47 8.29 0.75
CA ASN A 103 9.97 9.59 1.17
C ASN A 103 8.75 9.49 2.08
N ARG A 104 8.19 8.28 2.22
CA ARG A 104 6.96 8.02 2.97
C ARG A 104 5.78 8.85 2.45
N HIS A 105 5.78 9.16 1.15
CA HIS A 105 4.68 9.82 0.47
C HIS A 105 3.80 8.79 -0.21
N GLY A 106 2.52 9.08 -0.28
CA GLY A 106 1.58 8.22 -0.97
C GLY A 106 0.28 8.93 -1.29
N ASN A 107 -0.38 8.45 -2.34
CA ASN A 107 -1.69 8.89 -2.76
C ASN A 107 -2.62 7.70 -2.84
N ALA A 108 -3.89 7.93 -2.55
CA ALA A 108 -4.93 6.95 -2.78
C ALA A 108 -6.16 7.65 -3.38
N TRP A 109 -6.79 7.02 -4.35
CA TRP A 109 -7.91 7.63 -5.07
C TRP A 109 -8.89 6.62 -5.65
N GLY A 110 -9.99 7.15 -6.21
CA GLY A 110 -11.09 6.35 -6.77
C GLY A 110 -12.13 5.96 -5.73
N GLY A 111 -12.19 6.68 -4.63
CA GLY A 111 -13.09 6.41 -3.52
C GLY A 111 -12.37 5.75 -2.35
N VAL A 112 -11.91 6.58 -1.42
CA VAL A 112 -11.16 6.16 -0.24
C VAL A 112 -12.11 6.01 0.94
N ASN A 113 -12.10 4.83 1.54
CA ASN A 113 -12.83 4.51 2.76
C ASN A 113 -11.86 4.45 3.94
N LEU A 114 -12.23 5.08 5.02
CA LEU A 114 -11.52 5.07 6.30
C LEU A 114 -12.52 4.63 7.38
N ASP A 115 -12.22 3.54 8.07
CA ASP A 115 -13.02 3.03 9.18
C ASP A 115 -12.15 2.97 10.44
N THR A 116 -12.72 3.24 11.58
CA THR A 116 -12.04 3.08 12.87
C THR A 116 -12.57 1.88 13.63
N GLY A 117 -11.76 1.33 14.51
CA GLY A 117 -12.21 0.27 15.44
C GLY A 117 -13.34 0.70 16.38
N ARG A 118 -13.71 1.99 16.39
CA ARG A 118 -14.81 2.56 17.19
C ARG A 118 -16.12 2.74 16.42
N GLY A 119 -16.11 2.41 15.12
CA GLY A 119 -17.29 2.53 14.26
C GLY A 119 -17.44 3.88 13.58
N ASP A 120 -16.43 4.75 13.65
CA ASP A 120 -16.39 5.94 12.82
C ASP A 120 -15.98 5.56 11.41
N ARG A 121 -16.62 6.15 10.41
CA ARG A 121 -16.37 5.93 8.99
C ARG A 121 -16.24 7.26 8.29
N ALA A 122 -15.29 7.36 7.38
CA ALA A 122 -15.16 8.49 6.50
C ALA A 122 -14.97 8.02 5.05
N PHE A 123 -15.50 8.80 4.14
CA PHE A 123 -15.36 8.61 2.71
C PHE A 123 -14.90 9.90 2.05
N THR A 124 -13.96 9.76 1.11
CA THR A 124 -13.52 10.85 0.24
C THR A 124 -13.05 10.29 -1.09
N GLU A 125 -12.97 11.12 -2.14
CA GLU A 125 -12.52 10.68 -3.46
C GLU A 125 -11.03 10.36 -3.51
N ALA A 126 -10.22 11.14 -2.79
CA ALA A 126 -8.77 10.97 -2.78
C ALA A 126 -8.17 11.45 -1.47
N VAL A 127 -7.03 10.87 -1.10
CA VAL A 127 -6.19 11.32 0.01
C VAL A 127 -4.71 11.30 -0.41
N GLU A 128 -3.94 12.22 0.16
CA GLU A 128 -2.50 12.30 0.08
C GLU A 128 -1.92 12.08 1.47
N TYR A 129 -0.81 11.36 1.56
CA TYR A 129 -0.04 11.10 2.78
C TYR A 129 1.39 11.61 2.61
N ASP A 130 1.86 12.44 3.52
CA ASP A 130 3.20 13.07 3.49
C ASP A 130 4.17 12.52 4.55
N GLY A 131 3.91 11.31 5.05
CA GLY A 131 4.73 10.67 6.08
C GLY A 131 4.27 10.95 7.52
N ALA A 132 3.47 11.97 7.73
CA ALA A 132 2.95 12.37 9.05
C ALA A 132 1.46 12.71 9.01
N VAL A 133 0.97 13.26 7.91
CA VAL A 133 -0.38 13.81 7.79
C VAL A 133 -1.08 13.24 6.58
N LEU A 134 -2.32 12.83 6.75
CA LEU A 134 -3.27 12.54 5.68
C LEU A 134 -4.04 13.81 5.34
N ARG A 135 -4.11 14.13 4.05
CA ARG A 135 -4.81 15.30 3.54
C ARG A 135 -5.78 14.91 2.43
N SER A 136 -6.88 15.60 2.35
CA SER A 136 -7.76 15.60 1.19
C SER A 136 -8.25 17.01 0.92
N ASP A 137 -8.32 17.41 -0.33
CA ASP A 137 -8.96 18.64 -0.79
C ASP A 137 -10.36 18.38 -1.35
N LYS A 138 -10.78 17.13 -1.32
CA LYS A 138 -12.06 16.66 -1.85
C LYS A 138 -13.14 16.74 -0.77
N LYS A 139 -14.40 16.58 -1.21
CA LYS A 139 -15.51 16.40 -0.31
C LYS A 139 -15.29 15.19 0.58
N VAL A 140 -15.47 15.37 1.87
CA VAL A 140 -15.39 14.31 2.89
C VAL A 140 -16.74 14.18 3.56
N THR A 141 -17.22 12.96 3.67
CA THR A 141 -18.38 12.62 4.48
C THR A 141 -17.91 11.69 5.60
N ALA A 142 -18.19 12.04 6.83
CA ALA A 142 -17.88 11.19 7.97
C ALA A 142 -19.12 10.96 8.84
N HIS A 143 -19.22 9.77 9.39
CA HIS A 143 -20.29 9.42 10.33
C HIS A 143 -19.75 8.44 11.36
N GLY A 144 -20.34 8.53 12.54
CA GLY A 144 -20.03 7.65 13.66
C GLY A 144 -21.23 7.54 14.58
N PRO A 145 -21.05 6.86 15.72
CA PRO A 145 -22.10 6.77 16.72
C PRO A 145 -22.59 8.16 17.14
N GLY A 146 -23.81 8.51 16.73
CA GLY A 146 -24.45 9.76 17.11
C GLY A 146 -24.07 11.01 16.32
N TYR A 147 -23.28 10.91 15.24
CA TYR A 147 -22.98 12.05 14.40
C TYR A 147 -22.87 11.72 12.91
N ARG A 148 -23.15 12.72 12.11
CA ARG A 148 -22.85 12.76 10.67
C ARG A 148 -22.34 14.15 10.33
N VAL A 149 -21.19 14.23 9.67
CA VAL A 149 -20.58 15.49 9.26
C VAL A 149 -20.10 15.41 7.81
N GLN A 150 -20.09 16.54 7.16
CA GLN A 150 -19.57 16.68 5.80
C GLN A 150 -18.74 17.96 5.73
N GLY A 151 -17.66 17.94 4.98
CA GLY A 151 -16.80 19.10 4.73
C GLY A 151 -16.11 18.99 3.38
N ASN A 152 -15.42 20.05 2.97
CA ASN A 152 -14.60 20.10 1.74
C ASN A 152 -13.14 20.15 2.13
N GLY A 153 -12.61 19.03 2.54
CA GLY A 153 -11.23 18.84 2.95
C GLY A 153 -11.09 18.14 4.28
N LEU A 154 -10.00 17.40 4.39
CA LEU A 154 -9.60 16.63 5.57
C LEU A 154 -8.12 16.87 5.86
N VAL A 155 -7.81 17.03 7.11
CA VAL A 155 -6.43 16.92 7.63
C VAL A 155 -6.47 15.99 8.84
N ALA A 156 -5.73 14.88 8.78
CA ALA A 156 -5.66 13.93 9.87
C ALA A 156 -4.20 13.58 10.18
N GLN A 157 -3.84 13.57 11.45
CA GLN A 157 -2.52 13.11 11.88
C GLN A 157 -2.46 11.58 11.79
N ALA A 158 -1.37 11.04 11.23
CA ALA A 158 -1.20 9.61 11.05
C ALA A 158 -1.09 8.82 12.36
N ASP A 159 -0.74 9.51 13.45
CA ASP A 159 -0.74 8.95 14.80
C ASP A 159 -2.14 8.88 15.44
N GLY A 160 -3.17 9.36 14.73
CA GLY A 160 -4.54 9.39 15.22
C GLY A 160 -4.83 10.47 16.26
N SER A 161 -3.91 11.40 16.53
CA SER A 161 -4.07 12.44 17.54
C SER A 161 -5.11 13.48 17.17
N SER A 162 -5.33 13.74 15.90
CA SER A 162 -6.34 14.70 15.43
C SER A 162 -6.87 14.41 14.06
N VAL A 163 -8.15 14.73 13.86
CA VAL A 163 -8.82 14.77 12.54
C VAL A 163 -9.58 16.08 12.46
N ARG A 164 -9.42 16.79 11.37
CA ARG A 164 -10.08 18.06 11.11
C ARG A 164 -10.69 18.08 9.72
N LEU A 165 -11.97 18.38 9.62
CA LEU A 165 -12.60 18.82 8.37
C LEU A 165 -12.36 20.31 8.18
N THR A 166 -12.03 20.75 6.95
CA THR A 166 -11.46 22.10 6.78
C THR A 166 -12.44 23.15 6.27
N HIS A 167 -13.25 22.90 5.28
CA HIS A 167 -14.07 23.95 4.65
C HIS A 167 -15.53 23.53 4.57
N GLY A 168 -16.44 24.50 4.84
CA GLY A 168 -17.87 24.29 4.63
C GLY A 168 -18.44 23.13 5.45
N VAL A 169 -18.00 23.00 6.72
CA VAL A 169 -18.40 21.87 7.57
C VAL A 169 -19.87 22.01 7.95
N VAL A 170 -20.66 21.01 7.62
CA VAL A 170 -22.05 20.85 8.01
C VAL A 170 -22.19 19.52 8.76
N GLY A 171 -22.87 19.53 9.88
CA GLY A 171 -23.01 18.32 10.70
C GLY A 171 -24.35 18.23 11.40
N GLN A 172 -24.72 17.00 11.73
CA GLN A 172 -25.85 16.66 12.59
C GLN A 172 -25.30 15.80 13.74
N MET A 173 -25.70 16.14 14.95
CA MET A 173 -25.36 15.36 16.15
C MET A 173 -26.67 14.94 16.84
N GLN A 174 -26.75 13.68 17.20
CA GLN A 174 -27.79 13.16 18.06
C GLN A 174 -27.32 13.29 19.50
N MET A 175 -27.92 14.18 20.26
CA MET A 175 -27.72 14.19 21.71
C MET A 175 -28.65 13.16 22.33
N GLU A 176 -28.11 12.09 22.86
CA GLU A 176 -28.85 11.14 23.65
C GLU A 176 -29.14 11.82 25.03
N ALA A 177 -30.40 12.14 25.27
CA ALA A 177 -30.80 12.66 26.57
C ALA A 177 -30.56 11.55 27.60
N ARG A 178 -29.57 11.73 28.46
CA ARG A 178 -29.39 10.87 29.65
C ARG A 178 -30.64 10.96 30.49
N ARG A 179 -31.41 9.87 30.53
CA ARG A 179 -32.46 9.65 31.55
C ARG A 179 -31.83 9.13 32.83
#